data_ecb1a7f84c4a2629017b2cf0a99e1a48
#
_entry.id   ecb1a7f84c4a2629017b2cf0a99e1a48
#
_cell.length_a   1.000
_cell.length_b   1.000
_cell.length_c   1.000
_cell.angle_alpha   90.00
_cell.angle_beta   90.00
_cell.angle_gamma   90.00
#
_symmetry.space_group_name_H-M   'P 1'
#
loop_
_entity.id
_entity.type
_entity.pdbx_description
1 polymer ?
#
loop_
_entity_poly.entity_id
_entity_poly.type
_entity_poly.pdbx_seq_one_letter_code
_entity_poly.pdbx_strand_id
1 'polypeptide(L)'
;MKLIPLFFLLLVFLFPVEPAFAKNPPKFWIRNLEAQRFSSKKQKTPFVISFFFVHCVPCIKEIPELHKFMSTNYPDVPLLFIDPIKEDSKKDILNFAEKLHVPHSYFYKDSFGSISKKFFKGTMSFPTIIGISKNKYLFRFNGINEDILTEI
;
A
#
# COMPACT_ATOMS: atom_id res chain seq x y z
N MET A 1 21.85 -55.47 -3.55
CA MET A 1 21.20 -54.37 -2.76
C MET A 1 22.15 -53.21 -2.68
N LYS A 2 21.96 -52.15 -3.45
CA LYS A 2 22.81 -50.97 -3.42
C LYS A 2 22.22 -49.97 -2.41
N LEU A 3 22.92 -49.73 -1.31
CA LEU A 3 22.60 -48.70 -0.35
C LEU A 3 22.77 -47.33 -1.03
N ILE A 4 21.69 -46.67 -1.32
CA ILE A 4 21.64 -45.25 -1.69
C ILE A 4 22.02 -44.47 -0.43
N PRO A 5 23.09 -43.64 -0.45
CA PRO A 5 23.51 -42.96 0.77
C PRO A 5 22.44 -41.98 1.24
N LEU A 6 22.00 -42.18 2.46
CA LEU A 6 21.03 -41.35 3.21
C LEU A 6 21.48 -39.87 3.33
N PHE A 7 22.69 -39.58 2.86
CA PHE A 7 23.32 -38.26 2.89
C PHE A 7 22.73 -37.26 1.87
N PHE A 8 22.05 -37.76 0.83
CA PHE A 8 21.50 -36.87 -0.22
C PHE A 8 20.13 -36.29 0.15
N LEU A 9 19.46 -36.84 1.17
CA LEU A 9 18.13 -36.38 1.59
C LEU A 9 18.19 -35.19 2.55
N LEU A 10 19.36 -34.89 3.13
CA LEU A 10 19.50 -33.83 4.14
C LEU A 10 19.85 -32.44 3.55
N LEU A 11 20.15 -32.39 2.25
CA LEU A 11 20.62 -31.14 1.60
C LEU A 11 19.50 -30.26 1.03
N VAL A 12 18.26 -30.75 1.05
CA VAL A 12 17.11 -30.03 0.45
C VAL A 12 16.47 -29.02 1.43
N PHE A 13 16.83 -29.05 2.72
CA PHE A 13 16.17 -28.23 3.75
C PHE A 13 16.90 -26.93 4.13
N LEU A 14 17.95 -26.53 3.41
CA LEU A 14 18.74 -25.34 3.76
C LEU A 14 18.64 -24.19 2.76
N PHE A 15 17.65 -24.19 1.88
CA PHE A 15 17.35 -22.96 1.15
C PHE A 15 16.42 -22.10 2.04
N PRO A 16 16.90 -20.94 2.55
CA PRO A 16 15.99 -20.00 3.16
C PRO A 16 14.98 -19.60 2.07
N VAL A 17 13.70 -19.88 2.30
CA VAL A 17 12.62 -19.28 1.52
C VAL A 17 12.66 -17.79 1.84
N GLU A 18 13.45 -17.05 1.07
CA GLU A 18 13.41 -15.60 1.18
C GLU A 18 12.00 -15.14 0.79
N PRO A 19 11.31 -14.41 1.68
CA PRO A 19 10.00 -13.87 1.32
C PRO A 19 10.20 -12.96 0.08
N ALA A 20 9.32 -13.07 -0.90
CA ALA A 20 9.37 -12.36 -2.19
C ALA A 20 9.37 -10.81 -2.09
N PHE A 21 9.47 -10.26 -0.89
CA PHE A 21 9.52 -8.84 -0.55
C PHE A 21 10.95 -8.29 -0.31
N ALA A 22 12.00 -8.97 -0.79
CA ALA A 22 13.41 -8.59 -0.54
C ALA A 22 13.85 -7.28 -1.22
N LYS A 23 12.97 -6.53 -1.89
CA LYS A 23 13.33 -5.26 -2.51
C LYS A 23 12.84 -4.08 -1.66
N ASN A 24 13.74 -3.14 -1.35
CA ASN A 24 13.38 -1.93 -0.62
C ASN A 24 12.24 -1.16 -1.33
N PRO A 25 11.25 -0.62 -0.60
CA PRO A 25 10.20 0.19 -1.18
C PRO A 25 10.79 1.42 -1.88
N PRO A 26 10.21 1.86 -3.00
CA PRO A 26 10.68 3.01 -3.75
C PRO A 26 10.53 4.28 -2.93
N LYS A 27 11.50 5.20 -3.10
CA LYS A 27 11.41 6.55 -2.53
C LYS A 27 10.61 7.45 -3.45
N PHE A 28 9.71 8.24 -2.86
CA PHE A 28 8.87 9.19 -3.58
C PHE A 28 8.50 10.39 -2.72
N TRP A 29 7.96 11.41 -3.37
CA TRP A 29 7.23 12.50 -2.74
C TRP A 29 5.97 12.80 -3.55
N ILE A 30 4.94 13.32 -2.89
CA ILE A 30 3.64 13.64 -3.50
C ILE A 30 2.97 14.76 -2.70
N ARG A 31 2.06 15.50 -3.33
CA ARG A 31 1.20 16.48 -2.65
C ARG A 31 -0.22 15.94 -2.58
N ASN A 32 -0.86 16.13 -1.43
CA ASN A 32 -2.28 15.83 -1.28
C ASN A 32 -3.15 16.90 -1.97
N LEU A 33 -4.46 16.72 -1.94
CA LEU A 33 -5.41 17.65 -2.56
C LEU A 33 -5.42 19.04 -1.91
N GLU A 34 -4.90 19.16 -0.69
CA GLU A 34 -4.70 20.42 0.04
C GLU A 34 -3.29 21.01 -0.16
N ALA A 35 -2.54 20.52 -1.15
CA ALA A 35 -1.19 20.94 -1.50
C ALA A 35 -0.10 20.66 -0.44
N GLN A 36 -0.40 19.92 0.63
CA GLN A 36 0.58 19.50 1.64
C GLN A 36 1.48 18.40 1.06
N ARG A 37 2.77 18.50 1.34
CA ARG A 37 3.78 17.58 0.79
C ARG A 37 4.05 16.42 1.74
N PHE A 38 3.90 15.20 1.24
CA PHE A 38 4.45 13.99 1.83
C PHE A 38 5.75 13.58 1.15
N SER A 39 6.73 13.06 1.91
CA SER A 39 7.99 12.53 1.38
C SER A 39 8.39 11.26 2.13
N SER A 40 8.36 10.11 1.45
CA SER A 40 8.72 8.82 2.04
C SER A 40 10.17 8.76 2.55
N LYS A 41 11.08 9.55 1.92
CA LYS A 41 12.49 9.64 2.36
C LYS A 41 12.66 10.30 3.73
N LYS A 42 11.73 11.21 4.08
CA LYS A 42 11.77 11.98 5.34
C LYS A 42 11.03 11.29 6.49
N GLN A 43 10.27 10.22 6.20
CA GLN A 43 9.50 9.54 7.22
C GLN A 43 10.41 8.72 8.13
N LYS A 44 10.30 8.99 9.43
CA LYS A 44 10.95 8.24 10.52
C LYS A 44 10.02 7.19 11.11
N THR A 45 8.72 7.44 11.04
CA THR A 45 7.63 6.55 11.48
C THR A 45 7.13 5.67 10.34
N PRO A 46 6.42 4.57 10.62
CA PRO A 46 5.68 3.83 9.60
C PRO A 46 4.69 4.73 8.87
N PHE A 47 4.30 4.34 7.66
CA PHE A 47 3.21 4.95 6.91
C PHE A 47 2.50 3.89 6.05
N VAL A 48 1.23 4.18 5.72
CA VAL A 48 0.38 3.28 4.93
C VAL A 48 -0.04 3.97 3.64
N ILE A 49 0.03 3.23 2.53
CA ILE A 49 -0.49 3.65 1.24
C ILE A 49 -1.64 2.73 0.88
N SER A 50 -2.74 3.28 0.39
CA SER A 50 -3.79 2.54 -0.31
C SER A 50 -3.95 3.12 -1.71
N PHE A 51 -3.68 2.31 -2.73
CA PHE A 51 -3.96 2.67 -4.12
C PHE A 51 -5.42 2.39 -4.44
N PHE A 52 -6.09 3.38 -5.04
CA PHE A 52 -7.51 3.34 -5.37
C PHE A 52 -7.80 4.04 -6.69
N PHE A 53 -9.06 4.04 -7.15
CA PHE A 53 -9.61 4.92 -8.19
C PHE A 53 -11.09 5.21 -7.91
N VAL A 54 -11.64 6.28 -8.47
CA VAL A 54 -12.98 6.79 -8.10
C VAL A 54 -14.14 5.84 -8.44
N HIS A 55 -13.96 4.92 -9.39
CA HIS A 55 -14.96 3.92 -9.76
C HIS A 55 -14.69 2.53 -9.17
N CYS A 56 -13.76 2.42 -8.23
CA CYS A 56 -13.40 1.19 -7.55
C CYS A 56 -14.48 0.82 -6.52
N VAL A 57 -15.36 -0.11 -6.86
CA VAL A 57 -16.47 -0.51 -5.96
C VAL A 57 -15.99 -1.00 -4.59
N PRO A 58 -15.00 -1.91 -4.45
CA PRO A 58 -14.52 -2.32 -3.13
C PRO A 58 -13.89 -1.15 -2.35
N CYS A 59 -13.26 -0.17 -3.02
CA CYS A 59 -12.65 0.99 -2.35
C CYS A 59 -13.69 1.87 -1.64
N ILE A 60 -14.94 1.91 -2.14
CA ILE A 60 -16.04 2.69 -1.52
C ILE A 60 -16.30 2.23 -0.08
N LYS A 61 -16.19 0.94 0.17
CA LYS A 61 -16.35 0.37 1.52
C LYS A 61 -15.06 0.47 2.33
N GLU A 62 -13.94 0.09 1.73
CA GLU A 62 -12.68 -0.11 2.43
C GLU A 62 -11.98 1.19 2.85
N ILE A 63 -12.05 2.26 2.04
CA ILE A 63 -11.41 3.53 2.37
C ILE A 63 -11.94 4.14 3.68
N PRO A 64 -13.27 4.27 3.92
CA PRO A 64 -13.78 4.77 5.19
C PRO A 64 -13.41 3.87 6.38
N GLU A 65 -13.44 2.55 6.20
CA GLU A 65 -13.08 1.58 7.25
C GLU A 65 -11.60 1.71 7.63
N LEU A 66 -10.71 1.73 6.64
CA LEU A 66 -9.27 1.92 6.86
C LEU A 66 -8.96 3.28 7.48
N HIS A 67 -9.59 4.36 7.01
CA HIS A 67 -9.43 5.69 7.58
C HIS A 67 -9.86 5.72 9.05
N LYS A 68 -11.04 5.18 9.38
CA LYS A 68 -11.56 5.10 10.75
C LYS A 68 -10.61 4.30 11.65
N PHE A 69 -10.17 3.14 11.19
CA PHE A 69 -9.25 2.28 11.93
C PHE A 69 -7.91 2.98 12.22
N MET A 70 -7.28 3.57 11.19
CA MET A 70 -6.00 4.26 11.33
C MET A 70 -6.11 5.51 12.20
N SER A 71 -7.13 6.34 12.01
CA SER A 71 -7.32 7.57 12.80
C SER A 71 -7.63 7.29 14.29
N THR A 72 -8.23 6.14 14.59
CA THR A 72 -8.55 5.75 15.96
C THR A 72 -7.35 5.10 16.67
N ASN A 73 -6.65 4.20 16.00
CA ASN A 73 -5.62 3.37 16.64
C ASN A 73 -4.20 3.89 16.40
N TYR A 74 -3.96 4.59 15.29
CA TYR A 74 -2.63 5.03 14.84
C TYR A 74 -2.66 6.46 14.28
N PRO A 75 -3.13 7.47 15.05
CA PRO A 75 -3.35 8.85 14.56
C PRO A 75 -2.07 9.52 14.03
N ASP A 76 -0.90 9.11 14.53
CA ASP A 76 0.40 9.68 14.13
C ASP A 76 1.03 8.97 12.91
N VAL A 77 0.39 7.89 12.41
CA VAL A 77 0.88 7.14 11.25
C VAL A 77 0.27 7.72 9.98
N PRO A 78 1.07 8.30 9.06
CA PRO A 78 0.55 8.83 7.81
C PRO A 78 -0.18 7.77 6.99
N LEU A 79 -1.40 8.09 6.55
CA LEU A 79 -2.23 7.31 5.65
C LEU A 79 -2.39 8.08 4.34
N LEU A 80 -2.10 7.43 3.21
CA LEU A 80 -2.16 8.02 1.88
C LEU A 80 -3.09 7.20 0.98
N PHE A 81 -4.18 7.80 0.51
CA PHE A 81 -5.00 7.26 -0.58
C PHE A 81 -4.51 7.85 -1.89
N ILE A 82 -3.89 7.03 -2.75
CA ILE A 82 -3.25 7.49 -3.99
C ILE A 82 -4.03 6.98 -5.19
N ASP A 83 -4.51 7.90 -6.03
CA ASP A 83 -5.15 7.61 -7.30
C ASP A 83 -4.14 7.76 -8.45
N PRO A 84 -3.80 6.67 -9.16
CA PRO A 84 -2.90 6.69 -10.31
C PRO A 84 -3.63 6.76 -11.67
N ILE A 85 -4.97 6.72 -11.71
CA ILE A 85 -5.73 6.63 -12.94
C ILE A 85 -5.74 7.99 -13.65
N LYS A 86 -5.26 8.02 -14.89
CA LYS A 86 -5.06 9.26 -15.64
C LYS A 86 -6.38 10.02 -15.87
N GLU A 87 -7.45 9.29 -16.11
CA GLU A 87 -8.78 9.79 -16.43
C GLU A 87 -9.47 10.46 -15.23
N ASP A 88 -9.12 10.04 -14.01
CA ASP A 88 -9.69 10.60 -12.79
C ASP A 88 -9.08 11.97 -12.50
N SER A 89 -9.90 13.03 -12.54
CA SER A 89 -9.46 14.38 -12.22
C SER A 89 -9.36 14.61 -10.70
N LYS A 90 -8.66 15.68 -10.30
CA LYS A 90 -8.67 16.10 -8.89
C LYS A 90 -10.07 16.39 -8.37
N LYS A 91 -10.96 16.92 -9.22
CA LYS A 91 -12.36 17.18 -8.87
C LYS A 91 -13.11 15.89 -8.61
N ASP A 92 -12.88 14.85 -9.42
CA ASP A 92 -13.53 13.54 -9.22
C ASP A 92 -13.10 12.93 -7.89
N ILE A 93 -11.80 13.02 -7.55
CA ILE A 93 -11.28 12.54 -6.27
C ILE A 93 -11.83 13.35 -5.08
N LEU A 94 -11.98 14.68 -5.21
CA LEU A 94 -12.62 15.50 -4.19
C LEU A 94 -14.06 15.06 -3.95
N ASN A 95 -14.86 14.94 -5.02
CA ASN A 95 -16.24 14.47 -4.94
C ASN A 95 -16.34 13.05 -4.33
N PHE A 96 -15.38 12.19 -4.65
CA PHE A 96 -15.30 10.84 -4.10
C PHE A 96 -15.01 10.87 -2.60
N ALA A 97 -14.02 11.66 -2.15
CA ALA A 97 -13.69 11.84 -0.74
C ALA A 97 -14.88 12.38 0.07
N GLU A 98 -15.61 13.37 -0.46
CA GLU A 98 -16.80 13.93 0.15
C GLU A 98 -17.92 12.87 0.34
N LYS A 99 -18.18 12.06 -0.68
CA LYS A 99 -19.14 10.94 -0.61
C LYS A 99 -18.78 9.92 0.46
N LEU A 100 -17.48 9.70 0.68
CA LEU A 100 -16.99 8.78 1.68
C LEU A 100 -16.86 9.39 3.08
N HIS A 101 -17.09 10.69 3.22
CA HIS A 101 -16.87 11.44 4.48
C HIS A 101 -15.43 11.28 5.02
N VAL A 102 -14.43 11.22 4.13
CA VAL A 102 -13.02 11.14 4.48
C VAL A 102 -12.35 12.47 4.11
N PRO A 103 -11.53 13.08 5.01
CA PRO A 103 -10.90 14.37 4.75
C PRO A 103 -10.00 14.37 3.50
N HIS A 104 -10.04 15.44 2.73
CA HIS A 104 -9.30 15.61 1.47
C HIS A 104 -7.77 15.52 1.66
N SER A 105 -7.29 15.83 2.86
CA SER A 105 -5.88 15.75 3.23
C SER A 105 -5.27 14.34 3.12
N TYR A 106 -6.10 13.30 3.13
CA TYR A 106 -5.66 11.92 2.95
C TYR A 106 -5.52 11.50 1.47
N PHE A 107 -6.04 12.31 0.52
CA PHE A 107 -6.11 11.95 -0.89
C PHE A 107 -5.02 12.61 -1.72
N TYR A 108 -4.45 11.83 -2.63
CA TYR A 108 -3.32 12.19 -3.47
C TYR A 108 -3.57 11.77 -4.91
N LYS A 109 -3.15 12.61 -5.87
CA LYS A 109 -3.23 12.30 -7.30
C LYS A 109 -1.84 12.02 -7.87
N ASP A 110 -1.62 10.80 -8.35
CA ASP A 110 -0.43 10.42 -9.11
C ASP A 110 -0.70 10.59 -10.61
N SER A 111 -0.79 11.83 -11.09
CA SER A 111 -1.27 12.19 -12.44
C SER A 111 -0.52 11.50 -13.60
N PHE A 112 0.72 11.09 -13.39
CA PHE A 112 1.55 10.45 -14.41
C PHE A 112 1.84 8.97 -14.11
N GLY A 113 1.27 8.42 -13.05
CA GLY A 113 1.57 7.07 -12.59
C GLY A 113 3.04 6.87 -12.20
N SER A 114 3.76 7.96 -11.90
CA SER A 114 5.20 7.91 -11.63
C SER A 114 5.53 7.24 -10.30
N ILE A 115 4.59 7.27 -9.37
CA ILE A 115 4.70 6.62 -8.06
C ILE A 115 4.19 5.19 -8.17
N SER A 116 2.97 5.00 -8.66
CA SER A 116 2.34 3.68 -8.77
C SER A 116 3.16 2.69 -9.58
N LYS A 117 3.74 3.12 -10.72
CA LYS A 117 4.63 2.27 -11.55
C LYS A 117 5.86 1.74 -10.80
N LYS A 118 6.28 2.41 -9.74
CA LYS A 118 7.40 1.91 -8.90
C LYS A 118 6.97 0.79 -7.96
N PHE A 119 5.69 0.76 -7.57
CA PHE A 119 5.11 -0.27 -6.70
C PHE A 119 4.56 -1.46 -7.46
N PHE A 120 4.12 -1.25 -8.71
CA PHE A 120 3.55 -2.29 -9.56
C PHE A 120 4.45 -2.54 -10.76
N LYS A 121 4.85 -3.79 -10.96
CA LYS A 121 5.65 -4.22 -12.13
C LYS A 121 4.80 -4.72 -13.30
N GLY A 122 3.54 -4.40 -13.33
CA GLY A 122 2.57 -4.88 -14.32
C GLY A 122 1.19 -4.35 -14.01
N THR A 123 0.19 -5.21 -14.09
CA THR A 123 -1.21 -4.84 -13.81
C THR A 123 -1.36 -4.41 -12.35
N MET A 124 -2.01 -3.26 -12.16
CA MET A 124 -2.40 -2.76 -10.85
C MET A 124 -3.71 -3.41 -10.43
N SER A 125 -3.81 -3.79 -9.16
CA SER A 125 -5.06 -4.21 -8.51
C SER A 125 -5.51 -3.15 -7.51
N PHE A 126 -6.82 -3.01 -7.32
CA PHE A 126 -7.41 -1.99 -6.44
C PHE A 126 -8.50 -2.60 -5.56
N PRO A 127 -8.52 -2.23 -4.27
CA PRO A 127 -7.47 -1.48 -3.60
C PRO A 127 -6.22 -2.35 -3.36
N THR A 128 -5.05 -1.74 -3.35
CA THR A 128 -3.82 -2.36 -2.84
C THR A 128 -3.30 -1.54 -1.68
N ILE A 129 -3.17 -2.16 -0.52
CA ILE A 129 -2.74 -1.53 0.72
C ILE A 129 -1.33 -1.97 1.05
N ILE A 130 -0.45 -1.03 1.36
CA ILE A 130 0.97 -1.28 1.60
C ILE A 130 1.41 -0.53 2.85
N GLY A 131 1.93 -1.27 3.84
CA GLY A 131 2.61 -0.70 4.99
C GLY A 131 4.12 -0.64 4.78
N ILE A 132 4.74 0.47 5.16
CA ILE A 132 6.17 0.71 5.01
C ILE A 132 6.74 1.29 6.29
N SER A 133 7.87 0.75 6.75
CA SER A 133 8.65 1.29 7.87
C SER A 133 10.14 1.13 7.61
N LYS A 134 10.93 2.16 7.95
CA LYS A 134 12.41 2.12 7.88
C LYS A 134 12.95 1.57 6.55
N ASN A 135 12.35 1.97 5.41
CA ASN A 135 12.67 1.46 4.06
C ASN A 135 12.42 -0.05 3.86
N LYS A 136 11.50 -0.65 4.59
CA LYS A 136 11.09 -2.05 4.41
C LYS A 136 9.58 -2.12 4.25
N TYR A 137 9.10 -3.06 3.43
CA TYR A 137 7.70 -3.44 3.42
C TYR A 137 7.35 -4.14 4.73
N LEU A 138 6.28 -3.71 5.38
CA LEU A 138 5.69 -4.40 6.51
C LEU A 138 4.66 -5.42 6.03
N PHE A 139 3.78 -4.96 5.13
CA PHE A 139 2.74 -5.79 4.53
C PHE A 139 2.34 -5.24 3.15
N ARG A 140 1.67 -6.07 2.36
CA ARG A 140 1.01 -5.70 1.10
C ARG A 140 -0.20 -6.60 0.90
N PHE A 141 -1.38 -6.00 0.77
CA PHE A 141 -2.65 -6.69 0.59
C PHE A 141 -3.41 -6.13 -0.61
N ASN A 142 -4.21 -6.99 -1.22
CA ASN A 142 -5.18 -6.62 -2.24
C ASN A 142 -6.57 -6.69 -1.62
N GLY A 143 -7.13 -5.54 -1.27
CA GLY A 143 -8.36 -5.45 -0.49
C GLY A 143 -8.15 -5.48 1.02
N ILE A 144 -9.18 -5.13 1.80
CA ILE A 144 -9.22 -5.28 3.26
C ILE A 144 -9.97 -6.57 3.57
N ASN A 145 -9.32 -7.48 4.29
CA ASN A 145 -9.97 -8.55 5.03
C ASN A 145 -9.77 -8.30 6.54
N GLU A 146 -10.49 -9.00 7.38
CA GLU A 146 -10.41 -8.83 8.84
C GLU A 146 -8.99 -9.11 9.38
N ASP A 147 -8.23 -9.97 8.71
CA ASP A 147 -6.86 -10.31 9.11
C ASP A 147 -5.90 -9.12 8.98
N ILE A 148 -6.11 -8.21 8.01
CA ILE A 148 -5.27 -7.02 7.81
C ILE A 148 -5.31 -6.10 9.03
N LEU A 149 -6.47 -5.92 9.62
CA LEU A 149 -6.64 -5.02 10.77
C LEU A 149 -5.93 -5.53 12.03
N THR A 150 -5.55 -6.81 12.07
CA THR A 150 -4.77 -7.39 13.17
C THR A 150 -3.25 -7.30 12.95
N GLU A 151 -2.80 -7.07 11.70
CA GLU A 151 -1.37 -6.98 11.34
C GLU A 151 -0.84 -5.52 11.26
N ILE A 152 -1.71 -4.51 11.31
CA ILE A 152 -1.35 -3.09 11.37
C ILE A 152 -1.14 -2.69 12.83
#